data_5c83050f97bc627d7beea2a14941559e
#
_entry.id   5c83050f97bc627d7beea2a14941559e
#
_cell.length_a   1.000
_cell.length_b   1.000
_cell.length_c   1.000
_cell.angle_alpha   90.00
_cell.angle_beta   90.00
_cell.angle_gamma   90.00
#
_symmetry.space_group_name_H-M   'P 1'
#
loop_
_entity.id
_entity.type
_entity.pdbx_description
1 polymer ?
#
loop_
_entity_poly.entity_id
_entity_poly.type
_entity_poly.pdbx_seq_one_letter_code
_entity_poly.pdbx_strand_id
1 'polypeptide(L)'
;MIHVLNGPNLGRLGKRQPDIYGSTTFSDLVALLEHDAADLGVDVEVKQTDSEAELLGWIHDSADKREPVILNAGALTHTSVALRDACAELTDYAGFIEVHISNVHAREEFRHHSYLSDIATGVIAVSYTHLRAHET
;
A
#
# COMPACT_ATOMS: atom_id res chain seq x y z
N MET A 1 13.45 -2.78 -9.70
CA MET A 1 13.05 -2.05 -8.49
C MET A 1 11.56 -2.20 -8.25
N ILE A 2 11.18 -2.68 -7.09
CA ILE A 2 9.77 -2.74 -6.66
C ILE A 2 9.50 -1.50 -5.81
N HIS A 3 8.48 -0.73 -6.15
CA HIS A 3 8.12 0.46 -5.40
C HIS A 3 7.01 0.13 -4.43
N VAL A 4 7.27 0.29 -3.13
CA VAL A 4 6.27 0.10 -2.08
C VAL A 4 5.84 1.49 -1.63
N LEU A 5 4.63 1.88 -2.04
CA LEU A 5 4.11 3.22 -1.85
C LEU A 5 3.00 3.23 -0.81
N ASN A 6 3.10 4.15 0.14
CA ASN A 6 2.19 4.26 1.27
C ASN A 6 1.59 5.66 1.35
N GLY A 7 0.28 5.72 1.43
CA GLY A 7 -0.47 6.98 1.41
C GLY A 7 -0.71 7.60 2.78
N PRO A 8 -1.73 8.48 2.87
CA PRO A 8 -1.97 9.31 4.04
C PRO A 8 -2.08 8.54 5.34
N ASN A 9 -1.49 9.10 6.37
CA ASN A 9 -1.52 8.66 7.76
C ASN A 9 -0.71 7.38 8.05
N LEU A 10 -0.17 6.71 7.04
CA LEU A 10 0.60 5.48 7.27
C LEU A 10 1.94 5.72 7.96
N GLY A 11 2.47 6.95 7.87
CA GLY A 11 3.64 7.35 8.65
C GLY A 11 3.38 7.40 10.16
N ARG A 12 2.11 7.38 10.57
CA ARG A 12 1.70 7.41 11.98
C ARG A 12 1.44 6.02 12.55
N LEU A 13 1.79 4.96 11.84
CA LEU A 13 1.63 3.60 12.35
C LEU A 13 2.33 3.44 13.70
N GLY A 14 1.68 2.69 14.61
CA GLY A 14 2.17 2.48 15.95
C GLY A 14 1.79 3.59 16.92
N LYS A 15 1.37 4.75 16.42
CA LYS A 15 0.98 5.92 17.23
C LYS A 15 -0.50 6.22 17.15
N ARG A 16 -1.16 5.81 16.04
CA ARG A 16 -2.55 6.09 15.75
C ARG A 16 -3.33 4.78 15.72
N GLN A 17 -4.43 4.73 16.48
CA GLN A 17 -5.36 3.60 16.51
C GLN A 17 -4.66 2.24 16.64
N PRO A 18 -3.86 2.01 17.71
CA PRO A 18 -3.15 0.73 17.85
C PRO A 18 -4.07 -0.48 17.95
N ASP A 19 -5.34 -0.30 18.35
CA ASP A 19 -6.34 -1.35 18.38
C ASP A 19 -6.63 -1.91 16.98
N ILE A 20 -6.46 -1.08 15.95
CA ILE A 20 -6.73 -1.45 14.56
C ILE A 20 -5.47 -1.91 13.85
N TYR A 21 -4.37 -1.16 14.03
CA TYR A 21 -3.13 -1.34 13.26
C TYR A 21 -2.00 -1.97 14.06
N GLY A 22 -2.18 -2.18 15.38
CA GLY A 22 -1.12 -2.67 16.25
C GLY A 22 -0.10 -1.59 16.62
N SER A 23 0.97 -1.99 17.28
CA SER A 23 2.04 -1.10 17.74
C SER A 23 3.24 -1.04 16.80
N THR A 24 3.24 -1.79 15.71
CA THR A 24 4.30 -1.76 14.70
C THR A 24 4.36 -0.39 14.06
N THR A 25 5.52 0.24 14.09
CA THR A 25 5.72 1.57 13.50
C THR A 25 5.97 1.46 11.99
N PHE A 26 5.87 2.59 11.30
CA PHE A 26 6.23 2.64 9.88
C PHE A 26 7.71 2.28 9.68
N SER A 27 8.60 2.75 10.58
CA SER A 27 10.02 2.40 10.52
C SER A 27 10.24 0.89 10.64
N ASP A 28 9.47 0.23 11.52
CA ASP A 28 9.53 -1.23 11.67
C ASP A 28 9.11 -1.93 10.38
N LEU A 29 8.06 -1.42 9.74
CA LEU A 29 7.58 -1.96 8.47
C LEU A 29 8.63 -1.82 7.38
N VAL A 30 9.26 -0.65 7.26
CA VAL A 30 10.32 -0.41 6.28
C VAL A 30 11.48 -1.40 6.48
N ALA A 31 11.93 -1.56 7.73
CA ALA A 31 13.03 -2.48 8.04
C ALA A 31 12.67 -3.93 7.67
N LEU A 32 11.44 -4.35 7.94
CA LEU A 32 10.97 -5.68 7.60
C LEU A 32 10.97 -5.90 6.09
N LEU A 33 10.43 -4.93 5.35
CA LEU A 33 10.37 -5.02 3.89
C LEU A 33 11.76 -5.06 3.25
N GLU A 34 12.68 -4.23 3.74
CA GLU A 34 14.05 -4.21 3.24
C GLU A 34 14.77 -5.53 3.53
N HIS A 35 14.54 -6.09 4.72
CA HIS A 35 15.10 -7.38 5.10
C HIS A 35 14.58 -8.50 4.19
N ASP A 36 13.26 -8.56 4.00
CA ASP A 36 12.63 -9.59 3.16
C ASP A 36 13.06 -9.46 1.69
N ALA A 37 13.19 -8.23 1.21
CA ALA A 37 13.65 -7.99 -0.16
C ALA A 37 15.08 -8.50 -0.34
N ALA A 38 15.96 -8.25 0.63
CA ALA A 38 17.33 -8.74 0.59
C ALA A 38 17.37 -10.26 0.56
N ASP A 39 16.54 -10.93 1.38
CA ASP A 39 16.45 -12.39 1.40
C ASP A 39 15.98 -12.96 0.06
N LEU A 40 15.07 -12.25 -0.62
CA LEU A 40 14.52 -12.66 -1.90
C LEU A 40 15.39 -12.25 -3.09
N GLY A 41 16.44 -11.46 -2.86
CA GLY A 41 17.31 -10.99 -3.91
C GLY A 41 16.68 -9.95 -4.84
N VAL A 42 15.72 -9.16 -4.32
CA VAL A 42 15.04 -8.11 -5.09
C VAL A 42 15.35 -6.74 -4.50
N ASP A 43 15.32 -5.71 -5.35
CA ASP A 43 15.48 -4.33 -4.91
C ASP A 43 14.11 -3.73 -4.60
N VAL A 44 14.00 -3.04 -3.48
CA VAL A 44 12.76 -2.40 -3.05
C VAL A 44 13.05 -0.96 -2.62
N GLU A 45 12.12 -0.07 -2.93
CA GLU A 45 12.13 1.30 -2.42
C GLU A 45 10.81 1.57 -1.73
N VAL A 46 10.85 1.87 -0.43
CA VAL A 46 9.66 2.08 0.40
C VAL A 46 9.50 3.56 0.68
N LYS A 47 8.35 4.12 0.31
CA LYS A 47 8.04 5.54 0.49
C LYS A 47 6.69 5.73 1.14
N GLN A 48 6.50 6.89 1.77
CA GLN A 48 5.24 7.27 2.39
C GLN A 48 5.00 8.76 2.18
N THR A 49 3.78 9.14 1.91
CA THR A 49 3.39 10.55 1.82
C THR A 49 1.94 10.74 2.27
N ASP A 50 1.66 11.91 2.80
CA ASP A 50 0.30 12.35 3.08
C ASP A 50 -0.29 13.15 1.92
N SER A 51 0.51 13.45 0.90
CA SER A 51 0.11 14.26 -0.25
C SER A 51 -0.38 13.38 -1.40
N GLU A 52 -1.63 13.58 -1.81
CA GLU A 52 -2.18 12.88 -2.97
C GLU A 52 -1.37 13.21 -4.24
N ALA A 53 -1.02 14.48 -4.43
CA ALA A 53 -0.26 14.89 -5.61
C ALA A 53 1.11 14.22 -5.68
N GLU A 54 1.79 14.11 -4.54
CA GLU A 54 3.08 13.45 -4.49
C GLU A 54 2.95 11.95 -4.79
N LEU A 55 1.91 11.31 -4.26
CA LEU A 55 1.66 9.89 -4.52
C LEU A 55 1.40 9.65 -6.00
N LEU A 56 0.59 10.50 -6.64
CA LEU A 56 0.35 10.41 -8.08
C LEU A 56 1.65 10.51 -8.87
N GLY A 57 2.52 11.45 -8.49
CA GLY A 57 3.82 11.63 -9.15
C GLY A 57 4.69 10.38 -9.06
N TRP A 58 4.71 9.72 -7.92
CA TRP A 58 5.47 8.47 -7.75
C TRP A 58 4.90 7.35 -8.61
N ILE A 59 3.58 7.28 -8.75
CA ILE A 59 2.95 6.27 -9.60
C ILE A 59 3.26 6.54 -11.08
N HIS A 60 3.18 7.79 -11.52
CA HIS A 60 3.55 8.16 -12.88
C HIS A 60 5.00 7.77 -13.17
N ASP A 61 5.91 8.04 -12.23
CA ASP A 61 7.31 7.71 -12.37
C ASP A 61 7.53 6.20 -12.50
N SER A 62 6.83 5.41 -11.67
CA SER A 62 6.89 3.95 -11.74
C SER A 62 6.34 3.43 -13.07
N ALA A 63 5.26 4.03 -13.57
CA ALA A 63 4.68 3.66 -14.86
C ALA A 63 5.67 3.95 -16.00
N ASP A 64 6.31 5.11 -15.98
CA ASP A 64 7.29 5.48 -17.00
C ASP A 64 8.49 4.52 -17.02
N LYS A 65 8.89 4.05 -15.86
CA LYS A 65 9.98 3.09 -15.72
C LYS A 65 9.54 1.64 -15.93
N ARG A 66 8.24 1.41 -16.07
CA ARG A 66 7.63 0.08 -16.20
C ARG A 66 8.00 -0.84 -15.03
N GLU A 67 8.03 -0.28 -13.84
CA GLU A 67 8.37 -1.00 -12.63
C GLU A 67 7.14 -1.29 -11.78
N PRO A 68 7.09 -2.46 -11.10
CA PRO A 68 5.92 -2.84 -10.33
C PRO A 68 5.76 -2.03 -9.05
N VAL A 69 4.50 -1.90 -8.60
CA VAL A 69 4.13 -1.15 -7.42
C VAL A 69 3.35 -2.04 -6.46
N ILE A 70 3.66 -1.91 -5.17
CA ILE A 70 2.83 -2.41 -4.08
C ILE A 70 2.28 -1.16 -3.41
N LEU A 71 0.96 -1.01 -3.38
CA LEU A 71 0.31 0.23 -2.97
C LEU A 71 -0.63 0.04 -1.80
N ASN A 72 -0.33 0.74 -0.72
CA ASN A 72 -1.28 0.94 0.37
C ASN A 72 -1.68 2.42 0.34
N ALA A 73 -2.77 2.73 -0.34
CA ALA A 73 -3.18 4.12 -0.56
C ALA A 73 -3.87 4.76 0.64
N GLY A 74 -4.10 3.98 1.71
CA GLY A 74 -4.81 4.51 2.88
C GLY A 74 -6.22 4.96 2.50
N ALA A 75 -6.65 6.09 3.04
CA ALA A 75 -7.98 6.61 2.79
C ALA A 75 -8.23 6.98 1.32
N LEU A 76 -7.19 7.26 0.55
CA LEU A 76 -7.34 7.60 -0.87
C LEU A 76 -7.89 6.44 -1.70
N THR A 77 -7.78 5.22 -1.20
CA THR A 77 -8.40 4.01 -1.78
C THR A 77 -9.89 4.20 -2.01
N HIS A 78 -10.55 4.92 -1.11
CA HIS A 78 -12.01 5.06 -1.07
C HIS A 78 -12.51 6.39 -1.62
N THR A 79 -11.61 7.30 -1.99
CA THR A 79 -11.99 8.68 -2.36
C THR A 79 -11.38 9.19 -3.65
N SER A 80 -10.25 8.65 -4.09
CA SER A 80 -9.49 9.26 -5.17
C SER A 80 -9.68 8.56 -6.51
N VAL A 81 -10.47 9.17 -7.37
CA VAL A 81 -10.57 8.77 -8.77
C VAL A 81 -9.26 9.10 -9.51
N ALA A 82 -8.62 10.22 -9.15
CA ALA A 82 -7.34 10.60 -9.74
C ALA A 82 -6.27 9.53 -9.52
N LEU A 83 -6.25 8.94 -8.31
CA LEU A 83 -5.32 7.85 -8.01
C LEU A 83 -5.63 6.61 -8.85
N ARG A 84 -6.91 6.28 -9.00
CA ARG A 84 -7.33 5.17 -9.86
C ARG A 84 -6.82 5.38 -11.28
N ASP A 85 -6.98 6.59 -11.82
CA ASP A 85 -6.55 6.90 -13.18
C ASP A 85 -5.04 6.78 -13.35
N ALA A 86 -4.27 7.23 -12.36
CA ALA A 86 -2.82 7.07 -12.37
C ALA A 86 -2.43 5.58 -12.34
N CYS A 87 -3.07 4.80 -11.48
CA CYS A 87 -2.80 3.36 -11.36
C CYS A 87 -3.16 2.60 -12.64
N ALA A 88 -4.11 3.09 -13.42
CA ALA A 88 -4.48 2.47 -14.69
C ALA A 88 -3.28 2.39 -15.65
N GLU A 89 -2.36 3.34 -15.59
CA GLU A 89 -1.15 3.32 -16.41
C GLU A 89 -0.22 2.15 -16.03
N LEU A 90 -0.24 1.73 -14.77
CA LEU A 90 0.59 0.60 -14.32
C LEU A 90 0.12 -0.72 -14.93
N THR A 91 -1.16 -0.83 -15.24
CA THR A 91 -1.75 -2.09 -15.71
C THR A 91 -1.28 -2.50 -17.09
N ASP A 92 -0.73 -1.57 -17.87
CA ASP A 92 -0.21 -1.85 -19.21
C ASP A 92 1.10 -2.64 -19.17
N TYR A 93 1.77 -2.67 -18.03
CA TYR A 93 3.09 -3.31 -17.89
C TYR A 93 3.14 -4.20 -16.64
N ALA A 94 3.87 -3.75 -15.61
CA ALA A 94 4.13 -4.59 -14.44
C ALA A 94 2.94 -4.69 -13.48
N GLY A 95 2.00 -3.74 -13.55
CA GLY A 95 0.83 -3.74 -12.70
C GLY A 95 1.11 -3.30 -11.27
N PHE A 96 0.11 -3.49 -10.40
CA PHE A 96 0.26 -3.18 -8.98
C PHE A 96 -0.56 -4.13 -8.11
N ILE A 97 -0.09 -4.30 -6.88
CA ILE A 97 -0.81 -5.05 -5.84
C ILE A 97 -1.35 -4.02 -4.84
N GLU A 98 -2.64 -4.08 -4.58
CA GLU A 98 -3.29 -3.26 -3.57
C GLU A 98 -3.17 -3.95 -2.21
N VAL A 99 -2.70 -3.22 -1.18
CA VAL A 99 -2.52 -3.77 0.16
C VAL A 99 -3.25 -2.91 1.18
N HIS A 100 -3.91 -3.57 2.13
CA HIS A 100 -4.51 -2.94 3.30
C HIS A 100 -4.06 -3.70 4.54
N ILE A 101 -3.63 -2.97 5.57
CA ILE A 101 -3.18 -3.56 6.83
C ILE A 101 -4.29 -3.65 7.87
N SER A 102 -5.51 -3.27 7.49
CA SER A 102 -6.71 -3.46 8.29
C SER A 102 -7.77 -4.15 7.44
N ASN A 103 -8.70 -4.84 8.11
CA ASN A 103 -9.84 -5.42 7.41
C ASN A 103 -10.83 -4.32 7.06
N VAL A 104 -10.81 -3.84 5.81
CA VAL A 104 -11.68 -2.75 5.37
C VAL A 104 -13.16 -3.09 5.50
N HIS A 105 -13.52 -4.37 5.43
CA HIS A 105 -14.92 -4.80 5.56
C HIS A 105 -15.41 -4.79 7.01
N ALA A 106 -14.50 -4.71 7.99
CA ALA A 106 -14.86 -4.59 9.41
C ALA A 106 -14.90 -3.14 9.89
N ARG A 107 -14.74 -2.19 8.99
CA ARG A 107 -14.73 -0.76 9.28
C ARG A 107 -15.98 -0.09 8.75
N GLU A 108 -16.00 1.25 8.68
CA GLU A 108 -17.18 1.98 8.21
C GLU A 108 -17.57 1.55 6.79
N GLU A 109 -18.85 1.58 6.49
CA GLU A 109 -19.38 1.12 5.21
C GLU A 109 -18.70 1.78 4.01
N PHE A 110 -18.39 3.08 4.09
CA PHE A 110 -17.75 3.78 2.97
C PHE A 110 -16.36 3.24 2.64
N ARG A 111 -15.74 2.46 3.56
CA ARG A 111 -14.43 1.84 3.32
C ARG A 111 -14.54 0.45 2.67
N HIS A 112 -15.75 -0.04 2.46
CA HIS A 112 -15.95 -1.36 1.85
C HIS A 112 -15.65 -1.34 0.35
N HIS A 113 -15.77 -0.20 -0.30
CA HIS A 113 -15.50 -0.06 -1.73
C HIS A 113 -14.13 0.56 -1.98
N SER A 114 -13.37 -0.07 -2.86
CA SER A 114 -12.08 0.43 -3.33
C SER A 114 -12.18 0.86 -4.79
N TYR A 115 -11.67 2.03 -5.09
CA TYR A 115 -11.56 2.48 -6.49
C TYR A 115 -10.43 1.78 -7.24
N LEU A 116 -9.61 0.98 -6.55
CA LEU A 116 -8.40 0.39 -7.12
C LEU A 116 -8.52 -1.10 -7.38
N SER A 117 -9.35 -1.81 -6.60
CA SER A 117 -9.35 -3.28 -6.58
C SER A 117 -9.64 -3.93 -7.91
N ASP A 118 -10.54 -3.36 -8.70
CA ASP A 118 -10.92 -3.95 -9.98
C ASP A 118 -9.85 -3.84 -11.06
N ILE A 119 -8.88 -2.93 -10.91
CA ILE A 119 -7.77 -2.78 -11.86
C ILE A 119 -6.44 -3.30 -11.31
N ALA A 120 -6.40 -3.68 -10.03
CA ALA A 120 -5.19 -4.23 -9.43
C ALA A 120 -4.91 -5.64 -9.93
N THR A 121 -3.65 -6.01 -9.99
CA THR A 121 -3.23 -7.39 -10.31
C THR A 121 -3.65 -8.34 -9.18
N GLY A 122 -3.65 -7.85 -7.95
CA GLY A 122 -4.11 -8.59 -6.78
C GLY A 122 -4.38 -7.66 -5.62
N VAL A 123 -5.14 -8.16 -4.64
CA VAL A 123 -5.50 -7.41 -3.45
C VAL A 123 -5.19 -8.24 -2.21
N ILE A 124 -4.49 -7.65 -1.25
CA ILE A 124 -4.21 -8.25 0.05
C ILE A 124 -4.78 -7.32 1.11
N ALA A 125 -5.78 -7.80 1.85
CA ALA A 125 -6.46 -7.00 2.88
C ALA A 125 -6.57 -7.83 4.15
N VAL A 126 -5.59 -7.69 5.04
CA VAL A 126 -5.53 -8.42 6.31
C VAL A 126 -5.20 -7.47 7.44
N SER A 127 -5.76 -7.75 8.62
CA SER A 127 -5.42 -6.99 9.80
C SER A 127 -4.04 -7.40 10.32
N TYR A 128 -3.45 -6.53 11.14
CA TYR A 128 -2.18 -6.84 11.82
C TYR A 128 -2.27 -8.17 12.58
N THR A 129 -3.41 -8.42 13.22
CA THR A 129 -3.64 -9.67 13.97
C THR A 129 -3.56 -10.88 13.04
N HIS A 130 -4.16 -10.79 11.85
CA HIS A 130 -4.08 -11.87 10.85
C HIS A 130 -2.66 -12.09 10.35
N LEU A 131 -1.91 -11.03 10.12
CA LEU A 131 -0.52 -11.14 9.70
C LEU A 131 0.30 -11.91 10.72
N ARG A 132 0.11 -11.62 12.00
CA ARG A 132 0.80 -12.34 13.08
C ARG A 132 0.38 -13.81 13.14
N ALA A 133 -0.89 -14.09 12.94
CA ALA A 133 -1.40 -15.47 12.94
C ALA A 133 -0.79 -16.30 11.82
N HIS A 134 -0.56 -15.70 10.68
CA HIS A 134 0.04 -16.39 9.53
C HIS A 134 1.55 -16.59 9.65
N GLU A 135 2.21 -15.84 10.50
CA GLU A 135 3.64 -15.98 10.75
C GLU A 135 3.97 -17.19 11.60
N THR A 136 3.01 -17.71 12.32
CA THR A 136 3.19 -18.89 13.19
C THR A 136 2.75 -20.16 12.50
#